data_876ce6498d6b377f581d72d5118ff98f
#
_entry.id   876ce6498d6b377f581d72d5118ff98f
#
_cell.length_a   1.000
_cell.length_b   1.000
_cell.length_c   1.000
_cell.angle_alpha   90.00
_cell.angle_beta   90.00
_cell.angle_gamma   90.00
#
_symmetry.space_group_name_H-M   'P 1'
#
loop_
_entity.id
_entity.type
_entity.pdbx_description
1 polymer ?
#
loop_
_entity_poly.entity_id
_entity_poly.type
_entity_poly.pdbx_seq_one_letter_code
_entity_poly.pdbx_strand_id
1 'polypeptide(L)'
;ISAVIVTVFLMRQKDLCDFSLKDIRIHPRLLKSELLLGLPGGFQYAMYSISNMIIQSALNKFGTDTVAAWAAYGKLDAIVWMVSGAFGIAITTFVGQNYGAGKYDRVRKSIRVCIGMDFLMLVLVCFRIPLFHIFVTDENVVEIGLKMMATMAPFYWLFVFTEVFSGALRGMGDVVVPMLITTGGICLFRV
;
A
#
# COMPACT_ATOMS: atom_id res chain seq x y z
N ILE A 1 4.28 -8.79 -19.81
CA ILE A 1 4.75 -10.16 -19.54
C ILE A 1 3.83 -10.82 -18.51
N SER A 2 3.63 -10.26 -17.30
CA SER A 2 2.79 -10.85 -16.25
C SER A 2 1.35 -11.13 -16.70
N ALA A 3 0.70 -10.20 -17.41
CA ALA A 3 -0.66 -10.40 -17.93
C ALA A 3 -0.74 -11.61 -18.87
N VAL A 4 0.25 -11.80 -19.76
CA VAL A 4 0.29 -12.94 -20.66
C VAL A 4 0.44 -14.25 -19.90
N ILE A 5 1.35 -14.29 -18.92
CA ILE A 5 1.58 -15.49 -18.08
C ILE A 5 0.29 -15.86 -17.34
N VAL A 6 -0.37 -14.89 -16.70
CA VAL A 6 -1.63 -15.14 -15.97
C VAL A 6 -2.72 -15.62 -16.92
N THR A 7 -2.86 -15.00 -18.09
CA THR A 7 -3.86 -15.42 -19.09
C THR A 7 -3.60 -16.85 -19.58
N VAL A 8 -2.34 -17.18 -19.90
CA VAL A 8 -1.98 -18.55 -20.33
C VAL A 8 -2.21 -19.55 -19.19
N PHE A 9 -1.90 -19.17 -17.96
CA PHE A 9 -2.16 -20.03 -16.79
C PHE A 9 -3.65 -20.29 -16.59
N LEU A 10 -4.50 -19.25 -16.66
CA LEU A 10 -5.96 -19.38 -16.55
C LEU A 10 -6.54 -20.24 -17.67
N MET A 11 -6.05 -20.08 -18.90
CA MET A 11 -6.48 -20.91 -20.04
C MET A 11 -6.10 -22.39 -19.91
N ARG A 12 -5.04 -22.69 -19.14
CA ARG A 12 -4.61 -24.08 -18.90
C ARG A 12 -5.35 -24.76 -17.74
N GLN A 13 -5.88 -24.00 -16.80
CA GLN A 13 -6.61 -24.52 -15.63
C GLN A 13 -8.12 -24.61 -15.90
N LYS A 14 -8.52 -25.58 -16.71
CA LYS A 14 -9.93 -25.85 -17.05
C LYS A 14 -10.81 -26.25 -15.85
N ASP A 15 -10.20 -26.82 -14.80
CA ASP A 15 -10.93 -27.29 -13.62
C ASP A 15 -11.39 -26.16 -12.67
N LEU A 16 -10.78 -24.98 -12.75
CA LEU A 16 -11.08 -23.83 -11.89
C LEU A 16 -11.88 -22.73 -12.60
N CYS A 17 -11.60 -22.51 -13.89
CA CYS A 17 -12.29 -21.50 -14.69
C CYS A 17 -12.28 -21.94 -16.15
N ASP A 18 -13.44 -22.10 -16.74
CA ASP A 18 -13.59 -22.31 -18.18
C ASP A 18 -13.41 -20.96 -18.89
N PHE A 19 -12.15 -20.48 -18.92
CA PHE A 19 -11.81 -19.18 -19.49
C PHE A 19 -11.54 -19.31 -20.99
N SER A 20 -12.44 -18.75 -21.79
CA SER A 20 -12.28 -18.62 -23.24
C SER A 20 -12.18 -17.15 -23.64
N LEU A 21 -11.23 -16.83 -24.52
CA LEU A 21 -11.10 -15.48 -25.09
C LEU A 21 -12.36 -15.04 -25.85
N LYS A 22 -13.19 -16.00 -26.30
CA LYS A 22 -14.47 -15.74 -27.00
C LYS A 22 -15.55 -15.24 -26.05
N ASP A 23 -15.43 -15.50 -24.75
CA ASP A 23 -16.40 -15.12 -23.73
C ASP A 23 -16.12 -13.74 -23.13
N ILE A 24 -15.07 -13.06 -23.59
CA ILE A 24 -14.77 -11.70 -23.17
C ILE A 24 -15.87 -10.77 -23.71
N ARG A 25 -16.80 -10.42 -22.82
CA ARG A 25 -17.89 -9.48 -23.10
C ARG A 25 -17.98 -8.45 -21.99
N ILE A 26 -18.25 -7.21 -22.36
CA ILE A 26 -18.51 -6.14 -21.40
C ILE A 26 -19.94 -6.30 -20.90
N HIS A 27 -20.08 -6.67 -19.64
CA HIS A 27 -21.35 -6.71 -18.94
C HIS A 27 -21.61 -5.39 -18.23
N PRO A 28 -22.60 -4.56 -18.63
CA PRO A 28 -22.79 -3.20 -18.07
C PRO A 28 -22.98 -3.18 -16.54
N ARG A 29 -23.60 -4.20 -15.98
CA ARG A 29 -23.81 -4.33 -14.52
C ARG A 29 -22.49 -4.56 -13.78
N LEU A 30 -21.65 -5.46 -14.27
CA LEU A 30 -20.33 -5.74 -13.69
C LEU A 30 -19.41 -4.54 -13.87
N LEU A 31 -19.37 -3.95 -15.07
CA LEU A 31 -18.59 -2.74 -15.34
C LEU A 31 -18.96 -1.59 -14.39
N LYS A 32 -20.26 -1.37 -14.14
CA LYS A 32 -20.71 -0.35 -13.18
C LYS A 32 -20.17 -0.65 -11.77
N SER A 33 -20.23 -1.92 -11.33
CA SER A 33 -19.70 -2.32 -10.03
C SER A 33 -18.19 -2.11 -9.93
N GLU A 34 -17.45 -2.52 -10.96
CA GLU A 34 -15.98 -2.33 -11.01
C GLU A 34 -15.60 -0.86 -11.04
N LEU A 35 -16.31 -0.02 -11.79
CA LEU A 35 -16.08 1.43 -11.80
C LEU A 35 -16.37 2.07 -10.44
N LEU A 36 -17.45 1.68 -9.77
CA LEU A 36 -17.78 2.18 -8.43
C LEU A 36 -16.72 1.81 -7.39
N LEU A 37 -16.05 0.67 -7.55
CA LEU A 37 -14.97 0.24 -6.68
C LEU A 37 -13.62 0.83 -7.10
N GLY A 38 -13.35 0.90 -8.41
CA GLY A 38 -12.05 1.30 -8.94
C GLY A 38 -11.82 2.82 -8.99
N LEU A 39 -12.86 3.61 -9.34
CA LEU A 39 -12.72 5.07 -9.44
C LEU A 39 -12.30 5.73 -8.13
N PRO A 40 -12.88 5.39 -6.96
CA PRO A 40 -12.42 5.94 -5.69
C PRO A 40 -10.96 5.62 -5.40
N GLY A 41 -10.53 4.37 -5.65
CA GLY A 41 -9.13 3.98 -5.50
C GLY A 41 -8.20 4.73 -6.45
N GLY A 42 -8.59 4.88 -7.72
CA GLY A 42 -7.85 5.66 -8.71
C GLY A 42 -7.68 7.12 -8.31
N PHE A 43 -8.75 7.75 -7.78
CA PHE A 43 -8.70 9.11 -7.25
C PHE A 43 -7.74 9.24 -6.07
N GLN A 44 -7.77 8.29 -5.15
CA GLN A 44 -6.84 8.22 -4.02
C GLN A 44 -5.37 8.18 -4.50
N TYR A 45 -5.04 7.34 -5.48
CA TYR A 45 -3.68 7.27 -6.04
C TYR A 45 -3.26 8.55 -6.76
N ALA A 46 -4.19 9.22 -7.47
CA ALA A 46 -3.92 10.50 -8.10
C ALA A 46 -3.58 11.58 -7.06
N MET A 47 -4.32 11.65 -5.95
CA MET A 47 -4.04 12.57 -4.86
C MET A 47 -2.66 12.31 -4.21
N TYR A 48 -2.28 11.03 -4.03
CA TYR A 48 -0.93 10.66 -3.57
C TYR A 48 0.15 11.17 -4.53
N SER A 49 -0.03 10.99 -5.83
CA SER A 49 0.93 11.44 -6.84
C SER A 49 1.10 12.96 -6.84
N ILE A 50 0.02 13.70 -6.77
CA ILE A 50 0.03 15.18 -6.70
C ILE A 50 0.77 15.63 -5.43
N SER A 51 0.42 15.06 -4.28
CA SER A 51 1.08 15.38 -3.01
C SER A 51 2.60 15.10 -3.06
N ASN A 52 3.02 13.98 -3.64
CA ASN A 52 4.43 13.67 -3.81
C ASN A 52 5.15 14.66 -4.72
N MET A 53 4.52 15.16 -5.79
CA MET A 53 5.09 16.20 -6.66
C MET A 53 5.29 17.52 -5.91
N ILE A 54 4.35 17.92 -5.06
CA ILE A 54 4.47 19.14 -4.24
C ILE A 54 5.63 18.99 -3.24
N ILE A 55 5.72 17.85 -2.53
CA ILE A 55 6.80 17.57 -1.60
C ILE A 55 8.16 17.59 -2.32
N GLN A 56 8.27 16.93 -3.48
CA GLN A 56 9.50 16.90 -4.26
C GLN A 56 9.91 18.30 -4.71
N SER A 57 8.95 19.14 -5.13
CA SER A 57 9.22 20.53 -5.50
C SER A 57 9.73 21.36 -4.30
N ALA A 58 9.17 21.13 -3.11
CA ALA A 58 9.64 21.80 -1.89
C ALA A 58 11.07 21.35 -1.51
N LEU A 59 11.37 20.05 -1.60
CA LEU A 59 12.67 19.48 -1.26
C LEU A 59 13.80 20.02 -2.13
N ASN A 60 13.54 20.31 -3.40
CA ASN A 60 14.53 20.87 -4.31
C ASN A 60 15.09 22.24 -3.85
N LYS A 61 14.39 22.94 -2.95
CA LYS A 61 14.85 24.21 -2.37
C LYS A 61 15.90 24.04 -1.27
N PHE A 62 16.07 22.84 -0.73
CA PHE A 62 16.98 22.55 0.40
C PHE A 62 18.36 22.06 0.00
N GLY A 63 18.64 22.00 -1.30
CA GLY A 63 19.95 21.60 -1.82
C GLY A 63 20.08 20.12 -2.18
N THR A 64 21.20 19.80 -2.81
CA THR A 64 21.47 18.48 -3.41
C THR A 64 21.53 17.36 -2.40
N ASP A 65 22.15 17.60 -1.24
CA ASP A 65 22.33 16.59 -0.19
C ASP A 65 21.00 16.17 0.43
N THR A 66 20.07 17.13 0.60
CA THR A 66 18.71 16.84 1.07
C THR A 66 17.92 16.01 0.07
N VAL A 67 18.04 16.31 -1.23
CA VAL A 67 17.41 15.54 -2.30
C VAL A 67 17.98 14.13 -2.36
N ALA A 68 19.30 13.97 -2.23
CA ALA A 68 19.95 12.66 -2.19
C ALA A 68 19.53 11.85 -0.95
N ALA A 69 19.47 12.49 0.22
CA ALA A 69 18.98 11.87 1.45
C ALA A 69 17.52 11.41 1.34
N TRP A 70 16.66 12.23 0.73
CA TRP A 70 15.27 11.88 0.47
C TRP A 70 15.13 10.70 -0.50
N ALA A 71 15.96 10.65 -1.54
CA ALA A 71 15.96 9.53 -2.49
C ALA A 71 16.40 8.23 -1.82
N ALA A 72 17.39 8.26 -0.93
CA ALA A 72 17.85 7.10 -0.16
C ALA A 72 16.78 6.65 0.86
N TYR A 73 16.21 7.61 1.61
CA TYR A 73 15.09 7.37 2.52
C TYR A 73 13.93 6.73 1.78
N GLY A 74 13.56 7.23 0.60
CA GLY A 74 12.47 6.71 -0.20
C GLY A 74 12.65 5.25 -0.62
N LYS A 75 13.88 4.77 -0.80
CA LYS A 75 14.16 3.35 -1.08
C LYS A 75 13.87 2.46 0.13
N LEU A 76 14.23 2.91 1.33
CA LEU A 76 13.94 2.20 2.58
C LEU A 76 12.45 2.24 2.90
N ASP A 77 11.84 3.40 2.74
CA ASP A 77 10.41 3.62 2.93
C ASP A 77 9.59 2.72 1.97
N ALA A 78 10.02 2.57 0.73
CA ALA A 78 9.37 1.70 -0.25
C ALA A 78 9.33 0.23 0.20
N ILE A 79 10.32 -0.27 0.96
CA ILE A 79 10.30 -1.62 1.51
C ILE A 79 9.17 -1.74 2.55
N VAL A 80 9.05 -0.77 3.45
CA VAL A 80 7.97 -0.74 4.45
C VAL A 80 6.60 -0.72 3.76
N TRP A 81 6.42 0.17 2.76
CA TRP A 81 5.19 0.26 1.98
C TRP A 81 4.85 -1.03 1.24
N MET A 82 5.85 -1.67 0.65
CA MET A 82 5.65 -2.92 -0.10
C MET A 82 5.20 -4.06 0.82
N VAL A 83 5.79 -4.17 2.01
CA VAL A 83 5.43 -5.23 2.96
C VAL A 83 4.06 -4.97 3.57
N SER A 84 3.80 -3.76 4.07
CA SER A 84 2.49 -3.40 4.62
C SER A 84 1.39 -3.50 3.57
N GLY A 85 1.66 -3.10 2.32
CA GLY A 85 0.73 -3.28 1.20
C GLY A 85 0.44 -4.76 0.91
N ALA A 86 1.42 -5.65 1.02
CA ALA A 86 1.20 -7.10 0.89
C ALA A 86 0.27 -7.62 2.00
N PHE A 87 0.44 -7.16 3.25
CA PHE A 87 -0.49 -7.47 4.34
C PHE A 87 -1.88 -6.90 4.08
N GLY A 88 -1.99 -5.68 3.54
CA GLY A 88 -3.26 -5.06 3.13
C GLY A 88 -4.01 -5.90 2.08
N ILE A 89 -3.31 -6.44 1.08
CA ILE A 89 -3.89 -7.34 0.07
C ILE A 89 -4.31 -8.67 0.70
N ALA A 90 -3.44 -9.26 1.51
CA ALA A 90 -3.72 -10.54 2.17
C ALA A 90 -4.94 -10.46 3.08
N ILE A 91 -5.05 -9.40 3.90
CA ILE A 91 -6.19 -9.21 4.80
C ILE A 91 -7.48 -8.95 4.01
N THR A 92 -7.43 -8.20 2.90
CA THR A 92 -8.57 -7.97 2.01
C THR A 92 -9.15 -9.28 1.51
N THR A 93 -8.31 -10.17 1.00
CA THR A 93 -8.71 -11.48 0.48
C THR A 93 -9.27 -12.37 1.57
N PHE A 94 -8.56 -12.48 2.70
CA PHE A 94 -8.97 -13.34 3.81
C PHE A 94 -10.27 -12.88 4.46
N VAL A 95 -10.43 -11.57 4.67
CA VAL A 95 -11.66 -10.99 5.22
C VAL A 95 -12.81 -11.19 4.26
N GLY A 96 -12.62 -10.93 2.95
CA GLY A 96 -13.68 -11.13 1.95
C GLY A 96 -14.23 -12.54 1.97
N GLN A 97 -13.37 -13.55 1.99
CA GLN A 97 -13.78 -14.96 2.04
C GLN A 97 -14.50 -15.32 3.34
N ASN A 98 -13.99 -14.91 4.50
CA ASN A 98 -14.57 -15.26 5.79
C ASN A 98 -15.81 -14.44 6.12
N TYR A 99 -15.89 -13.18 5.69
CA TYR A 99 -17.06 -12.33 5.82
C TYR A 99 -18.23 -12.87 4.99
N GLY A 100 -17.97 -13.20 3.71
CA GLY A 100 -18.97 -13.83 2.85
C GLY A 100 -19.47 -15.19 3.35
N ALA A 101 -18.61 -15.92 4.11
CA ALA A 101 -18.97 -17.18 4.76
C ALA A 101 -19.63 -17.00 6.15
N GLY A 102 -19.88 -15.77 6.62
CA GLY A 102 -20.44 -15.46 7.94
C GLY A 102 -19.53 -15.75 9.14
N LYS A 103 -18.22 -15.98 8.92
CA LYS A 103 -17.26 -16.37 9.96
C LYS A 103 -16.58 -15.16 10.60
N TYR A 104 -17.35 -14.31 11.27
CA TYR A 104 -16.89 -13.02 11.84
C TYR A 104 -15.78 -13.16 12.89
N ASP A 105 -15.74 -14.26 13.65
CA ASP A 105 -14.66 -14.48 14.63
C ASP A 105 -13.30 -14.66 13.94
N ARG A 106 -13.28 -15.31 12.76
CA ARG A 106 -12.07 -15.44 11.95
C ARG A 106 -11.63 -14.09 11.41
N VAL A 107 -12.56 -13.25 10.98
CA VAL A 107 -12.28 -11.88 10.53
C VAL A 107 -11.61 -11.08 11.65
N ARG A 108 -12.16 -11.07 12.86
CA ARG A 108 -11.59 -10.35 14.00
C ARG A 108 -10.19 -10.86 14.38
N LYS A 109 -10.02 -12.18 14.35
CA LYS A 109 -8.74 -12.81 14.66
C LYS A 109 -7.69 -12.48 13.60
N SER A 110 -8.04 -12.51 12.32
CA SER A 110 -7.12 -12.21 11.22
C SER A 110 -6.64 -10.76 11.25
N ILE A 111 -7.50 -9.79 11.56
CA ILE A 111 -7.11 -8.39 11.70
C ILE A 111 -6.06 -8.24 12.80
N ARG A 112 -6.28 -8.83 13.98
CA ARG A 112 -5.31 -8.76 15.09
C ARG A 112 -3.96 -9.41 14.76
N VAL A 113 -3.98 -10.57 14.10
CA VAL A 113 -2.77 -11.27 13.69
C VAL A 113 -2.03 -10.46 12.62
N CYS A 114 -2.75 -9.91 11.65
CA CYS A 114 -2.18 -9.11 10.58
C CYS A 114 -1.50 -7.84 11.12
N ILE A 115 -2.15 -7.13 12.05
CA ILE A 115 -1.55 -5.99 12.75
C ILE A 115 -0.27 -6.40 13.48
N GLY A 116 -0.30 -7.52 14.22
CA GLY A 116 0.87 -8.01 14.95
C GLY A 116 2.04 -8.37 14.04
N MET A 117 1.76 -9.00 12.90
CA MET A 117 2.78 -9.34 11.91
C MET A 117 3.38 -8.10 11.22
N ASP A 118 2.54 -7.14 10.86
CA ASP A 118 2.98 -5.88 10.24
C ASP A 118 3.80 -5.04 11.22
N PHE A 119 3.40 -5.00 12.50
CA PHE A 119 4.19 -4.39 13.57
C PHE A 119 5.57 -5.03 13.74
N LEU A 120 5.68 -6.34 13.59
CA LEU A 120 6.96 -7.04 13.68
C LEU A 120 7.92 -6.54 12.58
N MET A 121 7.40 -6.17 11.41
CA MET A 121 8.19 -5.61 10.32
C MET A 121 8.76 -4.23 10.66
N LEU A 122 8.10 -3.45 11.53
CA LEU A 122 8.65 -2.16 11.98
C LEU A 122 9.93 -2.30 12.80
N VAL A 123 10.25 -3.48 13.31
CA VAL A 123 11.54 -3.78 13.95
C VAL A 123 12.71 -3.52 12.98
N LEU A 124 12.48 -3.68 11.67
CA LEU A 124 13.48 -3.36 10.65
C LEU A 124 13.89 -1.87 10.68
N VAL A 125 13.00 -0.97 11.11
CA VAL A 125 13.30 0.46 11.27
C VAL A 125 14.35 0.68 12.38
N CYS A 126 14.48 -0.22 13.34
CA CYS A 126 15.54 -0.17 14.36
C CYS A 126 16.94 -0.34 13.74
N PHE A 127 17.03 -1.04 12.61
CA PHE A 127 18.28 -1.26 11.87
C PHE A 127 18.54 -0.17 10.81
N ARG A 128 17.94 1.00 10.95
CA ARG A 128 18.02 2.10 9.98
C ARG A 128 19.44 2.51 9.61
N ILE A 129 20.37 2.53 10.58
CA ILE A 129 21.75 2.96 10.36
C ILE A 129 22.48 2.06 9.35
N PRO A 130 22.61 0.74 9.58
CA PRO A 130 23.26 -0.13 8.62
C PRO A 130 22.52 -0.19 7.28
N LEU A 131 21.18 -0.08 7.29
CA LEU A 131 20.40 -0.08 6.06
C LEU A 131 20.66 1.17 5.21
N PHE A 132 20.85 2.35 5.84
CA PHE A 132 21.16 3.58 5.12
C PHE A 132 22.53 3.50 4.44
N HIS A 133 23.54 2.96 5.12
CA HIS A 133 24.90 2.81 4.57
C HIS A 133 25.00 1.84 3.38
N ILE A 134 23.99 0.97 3.17
CA ILE A 134 23.91 0.14 1.95
C ILE A 134 23.66 0.99 0.70
N PHE A 135 22.93 2.10 0.83
CA PHE A 135 22.51 2.93 -0.30
C PHE A 135 23.36 4.19 -0.49
N VAL A 136 23.99 4.69 0.57
CA VAL A 136 24.72 5.96 0.57
C VAL A 136 25.96 5.85 1.44
N THR A 137 27.09 6.35 0.91
CA THR A 137 28.38 6.38 1.61
C THR A 137 28.76 7.77 2.12
N ASP A 138 28.09 8.84 1.63
CA ASP A 138 28.32 10.21 2.06
C ASP A 138 27.68 10.44 3.45
N GLU A 139 28.52 10.76 4.43
CA GLU A 139 28.10 10.91 5.82
C GLU A 139 27.10 12.06 6.05
N ASN A 140 27.22 13.17 5.30
CA ASN A 140 26.28 14.28 5.40
C ASN A 140 24.88 13.86 4.94
N VAL A 141 24.82 13.13 3.83
CA VAL A 141 23.56 12.60 3.28
C VAL A 141 22.96 11.57 4.22
N VAL A 142 23.78 10.71 4.82
CA VAL A 142 23.34 9.72 5.82
C VAL A 142 22.76 10.40 7.04
N GLU A 143 23.43 11.43 7.58
CA GLU A 143 22.95 12.16 8.76
C GLU A 143 21.57 12.80 8.52
N ILE A 144 21.41 13.49 7.37
CA ILE A 144 20.13 14.09 6.99
C ILE A 144 19.04 13.00 6.85
N GLY A 145 19.35 11.90 6.16
CA GLY A 145 18.40 10.80 5.95
C GLY A 145 18.00 10.10 7.24
N LEU A 146 18.92 9.90 8.19
CA LEU A 146 18.63 9.34 9.51
C LEU A 146 17.74 10.26 10.35
N LYS A 147 17.92 11.59 10.25
CA LYS A 147 17.01 12.56 10.89
C LYS A 147 15.62 12.49 10.30
N MET A 148 15.50 12.41 8.96
CA MET A 148 14.20 12.23 8.30
C MET A 148 13.51 10.94 8.76
N MET A 149 14.23 9.83 8.78
CA MET A 149 13.70 8.54 9.21
C MET A 149 13.32 8.54 10.69
N ALA A 150 14.11 9.17 11.57
CA ALA A 150 13.80 9.29 12.99
C ALA A 150 12.52 10.10 13.23
N THR A 151 12.26 11.11 12.41
CA THR A 151 11.04 11.93 12.49
C THR A 151 9.81 11.16 12.00
N MET A 152 9.97 10.35 10.93
CA MET A 152 8.85 9.60 10.34
C MET A 152 8.55 8.28 11.06
N ALA A 153 9.56 7.62 11.64
CA ALA A 153 9.43 6.32 12.28
C ALA A 153 8.29 6.22 13.32
N PRO A 154 8.06 7.23 14.20
CA PRO A 154 6.96 7.19 15.15
C PRO A 154 5.57 7.13 14.51
N PHE A 155 5.45 7.50 13.24
CA PHE A 155 4.15 7.53 12.54
C PHE A 155 3.85 6.25 11.75
N TYR A 156 4.83 5.36 11.58
CA TYR A 156 4.61 4.10 10.84
C TYR A 156 3.55 3.20 11.49
N TRP A 157 3.40 3.24 12.82
CA TRP A 157 2.35 2.47 13.47
C TRP A 157 0.93 2.91 13.06
N LEU A 158 0.73 4.22 12.84
CA LEU A 158 -0.54 4.73 12.31
C LEU A 158 -0.79 4.19 10.90
N PHE A 159 0.27 4.12 10.09
CA PHE A 159 0.19 3.58 8.74
C PHE A 159 -0.20 2.10 8.73
N VAL A 160 0.40 1.27 9.59
CA VAL A 160 0.04 -0.15 9.77
C VAL A 160 -1.45 -0.31 10.08
N PHE A 161 -1.97 0.44 11.05
CA PHE A 161 -3.39 0.40 11.37
C PHE A 161 -4.26 0.80 10.17
N THR A 162 -3.89 1.91 9.52
CA THR A 162 -4.64 2.42 8.37
C THR A 162 -4.68 1.39 7.24
N GLU A 163 -3.56 0.73 6.93
CA GLU A 163 -3.49 -0.24 5.84
C GLU A 163 -4.28 -1.52 6.15
N VAL A 164 -4.13 -2.07 7.35
CA VAL A 164 -4.84 -3.30 7.75
C VAL A 164 -6.35 -3.06 7.85
N PHE A 165 -6.79 -1.96 8.46
CA PHE A 165 -8.22 -1.66 8.56
C PHE A 165 -8.84 -1.31 7.21
N SER A 166 -8.13 -0.54 6.37
CA SER A 166 -8.58 -0.25 5.00
C SER A 166 -8.68 -1.52 4.16
N GLY A 167 -7.71 -2.43 4.30
CA GLY A 167 -7.75 -3.74 3.66
C GLY A 167 -8.94 -4.58 4.13
N ALA A 168 -9.22 -4.60 5.43
CA ALA A 168 -10.35 -5.31 5.99
C ALA A 168 -11.69 -4.74 5.50
N LEU A 169 -11.86 -3.42 5.46
CA LEU A 169 -13.05 -2.76 4.94
C LEU A 169 -13.26 -3.06 3.45
N ARG A 170 -12.19 -2.97 2.65
CA ARG A 170 -12.22 -3.38 1.24
C ARG A 170 -12.66 -4.84 1.08
N GLY A 171 -12.16 -5.73 1.94
CA GLY A 171 -12.57 -7.13 1.96
C GLY A 171 -14.05 -7.35 2.30
N MET A 172 -14.65 -6.47 3.10
CA MET A 172 -16.09 -6.48 3.39
C MET A 172 -16.94 -5.82 2.29
N GLY A 173 -16.31 -5.26 1.25
CA GLY A 173 -16.96 -4.59 0.12
C GLY A 173 -17.12 -3.08 0.28
N ASP A 174 -16.62 -2.50 1.38
CA ASP A 174 -16.64 -1.05 1.58
C ASP A 174 -15.29 -0.43 1.15
N VAL A 175 -15.33 0.29 0.03
CA VAL A 175 -14.17 0.99 -0.55
C VAL A 175 -14.24 2.50 -0.32
N VAL A 176 -15.45 3.00 -0.08
CA VAL A 176 -15.71 4.44 -0.01
C VAL A 176 -15.15 5.02 1.30
N VAL A 177 -15.40 4.34 2.42
CA VAL A 177 -14.93 4.80 3.73
C VAL A 177 -13.39 4.89 3.78
N PRO A 178 -12.60 3.85 3.41
CA PRO A 178 -11.15 3.96 3.34
C PRO A 178 -10.67 5.09 2.41
N MET A 179 -11.30 5.26 1.24
CA MET A 179 -10.98 6.34 0.32
C MET A 179 -11.17 7.71 0.96
N LEU A 180 -12.32 7.97 1.58
CA LEU A 180 -12.62 9.27 2.19
C LEU A 180 -11.66 9.61 3.33
N ILE A 181 -11.36 8.63 4.20
CA ILE A 181 -10.41 8.80 5.31
C ILE A 181 -9.01 9.10 4.78
N THR A 182 -8.52 8.33 3.82
CA THR A 182 -7.17 8.50 3.29
C THR A 182 -7.04 9.78 2.49
N THR A 183 -8.01 10.07 1.61
CA THR A 183 -8.00 11.30 0.80
C THR A 183 -8.15 12.54 1.68
N GLY A 184 -9.05 12.51 2.67
CA GLY A 184 -9.20 13.58 3.64
C GLY A 184 -7.91 13.82 4.44
N GLY A 185 -7.26 12.75 4.90
CA GLY A 185 -5.97 12.83 5.56
C GLY A 185 -4.88 13.45 4.69
N ILE A 186 -4.79 13.06 3.41
CA ILE A 186 -3.82 13.62 2.47
C ILE A 186 -4.10 15.10 2.21
N CYS A 187 -5.35 15.46 1.93
CA CYS A 187 -5.72 16.85 1.62
C CYS A 187 -5.57 17.79 2.82
N LEU A 188 -5.82 17.31 4.05
CA LEU A 188 -5.83 18.15 5.25
C LEU A 188 -4.47 18.25 5.94
N PHE A 189 -3.66 17.18 5.87
CA PHE A 189 -2.44 17.08 6.71
C PHE A 189 -1.14 16.94 5.92
N ARG A 190 -1.19 16.61 4.64
CA ARG A 190 0.01 16.35 3.85
C ARG A 190 0.36 17.46 2.86
N VAL A 191 -0.58 18.29 2.49
CA VAL A 191 -0.42 19.45 1.61
C VAL A 191 -0.64 20.72 2.40
#